data_394f6d731f2a5e6730ac15ddbd181766
#
_entry.id   394f6d731f2a5e6730ac15ddbd181766
#
_cell.length_a   1.000
_cell.length_b   1.000
_cell.length_c   1.000
_cell.angle_alpha   90.00
_cell.angle_beta   90.00
_cell.angle_gamma   90.00
#
_symmetry.space_group_name_H-M   'P 1'
#
loop_
_entity.id
_entity.type
_entity.pdbx_description
1 polymer ?
#
loop_
_entity_poly.entity_id
_entity_poly.type
_entity_poly.pdbx_seq_one_letter_code
_entity_poly.pdbx_strand_id
1 'polypeptide(L)'
;MENRKTEKRLRVHAGGVFLLVLAAALLLTWYIERTALEQERDRMTHIAQSVGSETYETLLSEMGKTRVLEAYLIQTGGSYAGFERVAPILLEEAFVRNVLFAPGGVVEAVYPLAGNENAVGLNMNEEGAGNLEARAAMEKGELYMAGPFPLIQGGMGIAGRLPVYLTDAVGRRSFWGIVSVTLDFPAVLSGSPVERAASQGFACEVWRINPDTGRRQTILMSETAPRSGWETVSFQQEMFNADWTITLSPLLPWYARPSLWIYLTIGLLLSGLAAAGTYNLERVRLMRAEGARRAIQQLQTQLEHEQTDMLLSQIRSHFFYHTLNSLQALIVLRPEEAYKMAGDFSRYLRFSLDASTAAGGMGSFKEELRAVRAYADINQAQLGDRLTMVYHVPDVDFPLPVLTIQPVVENAILHGIKPKVGGGTVTLSLEETDTHWQVTVQDDGAGFDPAAAAAAGAIGLGNVRRRLRRFP
;
A
#
# COMPACT_ATOMS: atom_id res chain seq x y z
N MET A 1 -20.82 -24.73 -6.62
CA MET A 1 -20.65 -23.63 -7.58
C MET A 1 -20.32 -22.30 -6.87
N GLU A 2 -20.96 -22.00 -5.76
CA GLU A 2 -20.80 -20.74 -4.99
C GLU A 2 -19.38 -20.53 -4.43
N ASN A 3 -18.77 -21.58 -3.91
CA ASN A 3 -17.40 -21.55 -3.36
C ASN A 3 -16.34 -21.18 -4.42
N ARG A 4 -16.50 -21.62 -5.67
CA ARG A 4 -15.62 -21.24 -6.79
C ARG A 4 -15.76 -19.76 -7.19
N LYS A 5 -16.96 -19.19 -7.10
CA LYS A 5 -17.19 -17.76 -7.40
C LYS A 5 -16.57 -16.87 -6.32
N THR A 6 -16.69 -17.27 -5.08
CA THR A 6 -16.11 -16.56 -3.93
C THR A 6 -14.59 -16.57 -3.98
N GLU A 7 -13.98 -17.74 -4.24
CA GLU A 7 -12.53 -17.85 -4.39
C GLU A 7 -11.98 -17.03 -5.57
N LYS A 8 -12.70 -16.99 -6.69
CA LYS A 8 -12.35 -16.15 -7.84
C LYS A 8 -12.40 -14.65 -7.48
N ARG A 9 -13.40 -14.20 -6.71
CA ARG A 9 -13.48 -12.82 -6.22
C ARG A 9 -12.31 -12.46 -5.31
N LEU A 10 -11.95 -13.32 -4.36
CA LEU A 10 -10.82 -13.11 -3.45
C LEU A 10 -9.51 -12.92 -4.24
N ARG A 11 -9.27 -13.79 -5.23
CA ARG A 11 -8.07 -13.70 -6.09
C ARG A 11 -8.06 -12.43 -6.94
N VAL A 12 -9.21 -11.99 -7.44
CA VAL A 12 -9.31 -10.74 -8.23
C VAL A 12 -9.02 -9.53 -7.37
N HIS A 13 -9.57 -9.43 -6.15
CA HIS A 13 -9.29 -8.33 -5.24
C HIS A 13 -7.82 -8.31 -4.81
N ALA A 14 -7.26 -9.47 -4.41
CA ALA A 14 -5.85 -9.57 -4.06
C ALA A 14 -4.94 -9.21 -5.25
N GLY A 15 -5.30 -9.65 -6.46
CA GLY A 15 -4.60 -9.28 -7.69
C GLY A 15 -4.67 -7.78 -8.00
N GLY A 16 -5.82 -7.15 -7.77
CA GLY A 16 -5.99 -5.70 -7.90
C GLY A 16 -5.10 -4.92 -6.94
N VAL A 17 -5.03 -5.35 -5.67
CA VAL A 17 -4.14 -4.75 -4.66
C VAL A 17 -2.67 -4.96 -5.02
N PHE A 18 -2.30 -6.16 -5.48
CA PHE A 18 -0.95 -6.43 -5.96
C PHE A 18 -0.53 -5.44 -7.06
N LEU A 19 -1.36 -5.28 -8.10
CA LEU A 19 -1.06 -4.40 -9.23
C LEU A 19 -0.99 -2.93 -8.81
N LEU A 20 -1.85 -2.49 -7.90
CA LEU A 20 -1.86 -1.12 -7.40
C LEU A 20 -0.60 -0.80 -6.60
N VAL A 21 -0.21 -1.68 -5.67
CA VAL A 21 1.00 -1.52 -4.86
C VAL A 21 2.25 -1.62 -5.73
N LEU A 22 2.25 -2.55 -6.72
CA LEU A 22 3.35 -2.67 -7.68
C LEU A 22 3.50 -1.41 -8.52
N ALA A 23 2.41 -0.86 -9.04
CA ALA A 23 2.43 0.39 -9.80
C ALA A 23 2.96 1.57 -8.96
N ALA A 24 2.52 1.68 -7.71
CA ALA A 24 3.02 2.69 -6.78
C ALA A 24 4.52 2.51 -6.49
N ALA A 25 4.98 1.27 -6.28
CA ALA A 25 6.39 0.95 -6.06
C ALA A 25 7.25 1.27 -7.28
N LEU A 26 6.77 0.95 -8.50
CA LEU A 26 7.46 1.29 -9.74
C LEU A 26 7.56 2.81 -9.96
N LEU A 27 6.48 3.55 -9.69
CA LEU A 27 6.49 5.01 -9.77
C LEU A 27 7.46 5.62 -8.76
N LEU A 28 7.48 5.10 -7.54
CA LEU A 28 8.41 5.56 -6.50
C LEU A 28 9.86 5.25 -6.89
N THR A 29 10.13 4.05 -7.38
CA THR A 29 11.47 3.65 -7.88
C THR A 29 11.90 4.56 -9.02
N TRP A 30 11.03 4.81 -9.99
CA TRP A 30 11.31 5.73 -11.09
C TRP A 30 11.61 7.15 -10.60
N TYR A 31 10.84 7.66 -9.64
CA TYR A 31 11.05 8.98 -9.07
C TYR A 31 12.40 9.10 -8.34
N ILE A 32 12.74 8.09 -7.51
CA ILE A 32 14.02 8.06 -6.77
C ILE A 32 15.19 7.98 -7.74
N GLU A 33 15.15 7.06 -8.72
CA GLU A 33 16.22 6.90 -9.69
C GLU A 33 16.36 8.14 -10.59
N ARG A 34 15.26 8.75 -11.01
CA ARG A 34 15.30 9.99 -11.76
C ARG A 34 15.99 11.11 -10.98
N THR A 35 15.62 11.29 -9.72
CA THR A 35 16.22 12.32 -8.86
C THR A 35 17.72 12.06 -8.64
N ALA A 36 18.09 10.80 -8.42
CA ALA A 36 19.49 10.40 -8.27
C ALA A 36 20.30 10.67 -9.55
N LEU A 37 19.72 10.42 -10.73
CA LEU A 37 20.34 10.70 -12.02
C LEU A 37 20.50 12.20 -12.27
N GLU A 38 19.51 13.02 -11.92
CA GLU A 38 19.62 14.47 -12.03
C GLU A 38 20.75 15.02 -11.13
N GLN A 39 20.82 14.58 -9.87
CA GLN A 39 21.89 14.96 -8.95
C GLN A 39 23.28 14.51 -9.43
N GLU A 40 23.39 13.30 -9.97
CA GLU A 40 24.65 12.81 -10.51
C GLU A 40 25.09 13.61 -11.74
N ARG A 41 24.15 13.99 -12.59
CA ARG A 41 24.41 14.84 -13.76
C ARG A 41 24.91 16.22 -13.36
N ASP A 42 24.29 16.85 -12.36
CA ASP A 42 24.74 18.13 -11.81
C ASP A 42 26.15 18.00 -11.22
N ARG A 43 26.40 16.93 -10.48
CA ARG A 43 27.74 16.62 -9.94
C ARG A 43 28.77 16.46 -11.05
N MET A 44 28.46 15.71 -12.11
CA MET A 44 29.34 15.58 -13.27
C MET A 44 29.62 16.93 -13.95
N THR A 45 28.60 17.79 -14.04
CA THR A 45 28.78 19.12 -14.62
C THR A 45 29.76 19.97 -13.81
N HIS A 46 29.63 19.95 -12.48
CA HIS A 46 30.60 20.66 -11.61
C HIS A 46 32.00 20.07 -11.70
N ILE A 47 32.12 18.76 -11.79
CA ILE A 47 33.42 18.07 -11.96
C ILE A 47 34.02 18.49 -13.32
N ALA A 48 33.23 18.47 -14.40
CA ALA A 48 33.72 18.89 -15.73
C ALA A 48 34.22 20.32 -15.75
N GLN A 49 33.50 21.25 -15.09
CA GLN A 49 33.92 22.62 -14.91
C GLN A 49 35.24 22.74 -14.10
N SER A 50 35.34 21.99 -13.00
CA SER A 50 36.56 21.94 -12.19
C SER A 50 37.75 21.41 -12.98
N VAL A 51 37.56 20.32 -13.75
CA VAL A 51 38.60 19.75 -14.64
C VAL A 51 39.06 20.79 -15.64
N GLY A 52 38.13 21.49 -16.30
CA GLY A 52 38.42 22.50 -17.27
C GLY A 52 39.21 23.71 -16.66
N SER A 53 38.68 24.26 -15.59
CA SER A 53 39.27 25.42 -14.93
C SER A 53 40.65 25.14 -14.35
N GLU A 54 40.84 24.02 -13.65
CA GLU A 54 42.13 23.64 -13.08
C GLU A 54 43.17 23.33 -14.17
N THR A 55 42.74 22.69 -15.26
CA THR A 55 43.62 22.45 -16.41
C THR A 55 44.06 23.81 -17.04
N TYR A 56 43.11 24.72 -17.22
CA TYR A 56 43.38 26.05 -17.74
C TYR A 56 44.34 26.83 -16.84
N GLU A 57 44.09 26.88 -15.53
CA GLU A 57 44.96 27.60 -14.57
C GLU A 57 46.37 27.03 -14.53
N THR A 58 46.51 25.68 -14.59
CA THR A 58 47.83 25.03 -14.64
C THR A 58 48.61 25.46 -15.92
N LEU A 59 47.96 25.41 -17.07
CA LEU A 59 48.58 25.76 -18.32
C LEU A 59 48.85 27.26 -18.40
N LEU A 60 47.95 28.12 -17.87
CA LEU A 60 48.11 29.57 -17.81
C LEU A 60 49.32 29.94 -16.96
N SER A 61 49.49 29.33 -15.78
CA SER A 61 50.63 29.57 -14.92
C SER A 61 51.93 29.26 -15.63
N GLU A 62 52.04 28.12 -16.27
CA GLU A 62 53.26 27.65 -16.91
C GLU A 62 53.57 28.43 -18.21
N MET A 63 52.55 28.63 -19.07
CA MET A 63 52.72 29.41 -20.31
C MET A 63 52.95 30.91 -20.03
N GLY A 64 52.43 31.42 -18.88
CA GLY A 64 52.70 32.77 -18.41
C GLY A 64 54.19 33.09 -18.22
N LYS A 65 55.06 32.07 -18.06
CA LYS A 65 56.53 32.23 -18.05
C LYS A 65 57.03 32.87 -19.34
N THR A 66 56.33 32.78 -20.47
CA THR A 66 56.64 33.49 -21.73
C THR A 66 56.66 35.02 -21.53
N ARG A 67 55.89 35.56 -20.59
CA ARG A 67 55.90 36.99 -20.25
C ARG A 67 57.23 37.42 -19.59
N VAL A 68 57.86 36.51 -18.85
CA VAL A 68 59.20 36.76 -18.27
C VAL A 68 60.24 36.84 -19.37
N LEU A 69 60.15 35.97 -20.40
CA LEU A 69 61.01 35.99 -21.59
C LEU A 69 60.82 37.30 -22.38
N GLU A 70 59.57 37.72 -22.61
CA GLU A 70 59.23 38.96 -23.24
C GLU A 70 59.83 40.16 -22.49
N ALA A 71 59.60 40.26 -21.18
CA ALA A 71 60.14 41.34 -20.35
C ALA A 71 61.65 41.37 -20.37
N TYR A 72 62.31 40.23 -20.36
CA TYR A 72 63.79 40.17 -20.49
C TYR A 72 64.26 40.74 -21.82
N LEU A 73 63.61 40.35 -22.94
CA LEU A 73 63.97 40.89 -24.28
C LEU A 73 63.73 42.40 -24.39
N ILE A 74 62.63 42.90 -23.84
CA ILE A 74 62.34 44.33 -23.84
C ILE A 74 63.42 45.08 -23.06
N GLN A 75 63.82 44.55 -21.89
CA GLN A 75 64.85 45.20 -21.05
C GLN A 75 66.24 45.19 -21.71
N THR A 76 66.57 44.11 -22.44
CA THR A 76 67.89 43.98 -23.09
C THR A 76 67.92 44.48 -24.53
N GLY A 77 66.87 45.10 -25.02
CA GLY A 77 66.78 45.59 -26.40
C GLY A 77 66.81 44.48 -27.44
N GLY A 78 66.23 43.28 -27.10
CA GLY A 78 66.17 42.16 -28.00
C GLY A 78 67.36 41.18 -27.90
N SER A 79 68.30 41.41 -26.98
CA SER A 79 69.37 40.44 -26.76
C SER A 79 68.97 39.41 -25.74
N TYR A 80 69.15 38.14 -26.09
CA TYR A 80 68.98 37.01 -25.16
C TYR A 80 70.30 36.52 -24.55
N ALA A 81 71.42 37.27 -24.80
CA ALA A 81 72.73 36.98 -24.21
C ALA A 81 72.67 37.07 -22.67
N GLY A 82 73.18 36.02 -21.99
CA GLY A 82 73.19 35.99 -20.54
C GLY A 82 71.87 35.45 -19.91
N PHE A 83 70.90 35.09 -20.74
CA PHE A 83 69.62 34.50 -20.26
C PHE A 83 69.83 33.20 -19.51
N GLU A 84 70.93 32.47 -19.78
CA GLU A 84 71.35 31.22 -19.08
C GLU A 84 71.33 31.34 -17.56
N ARG A 85 71.53 32.56 -17.01
CA ARG A 85 71.47 32.79 -15.54
C ARG A 85 70.08 32.89 -15.00
N VAL A 86 69.07 33.19 -15.83
CA VAL A 86 67.68 33.34 -15.48
C VAL A 86 66.90 32.04 -15.80
N ALA A 87 67.29 31.36 -16.86
CA ALA A 87 66.62 30.12 -17.31
C ALA A 87 66.37 29.06 -16.24
N PRO A 88 67.30 28.77 -15.31
CA PRO A 88 67.08 27.78 -14.28
C PRO A 88 65.85 28.03 -13.42
N ILE A 89 65.55 29.30 -13.12
CA ILE A 89 64.37 29.69 -12.33
C ILE A 89 63.06 29.31 -13.04
N LEU A 90 63.03 29.42 -14.37
CA LEU A 90 61.85 29.08 -15.19
C LEU A 90 61.70 27.59 -15.41
N LEU A 91 62.81 26.83 -15.22
CA LEU A 91 62.94 25.41 -15.45
C LEU A 91 62.90 24.60 -14.15
N GLU A 92 62.53 25.22 -13.02
CA GLU A 92 62.41 24.50 -11.71
C GLU A 92 61.44 23.34 -11.74
N GLU A 93 60.33 23.51 -12.47
CA GLU A 93 59.32 22.46 -12.59
C GLU A 93 59.76 21.36 -13.59
N ALA A 94 59.75 20.10 -13.16
CA ALA A 94 60.26 18.98 -13.93
C ALA A 94 59.54 18.76 -15.29
N PHE A 95 58.37 19.30 -15.47
CA PHE A 95 57.62 19.23 -16.72
C PHE A 95 57.89 20.39 -17.68
N VAL A 96 58.63 21.45 -17.27
CA VAL A 96 59.07 22.48 -18.20
C VAL A 96 60.29 21.99 -18.95
N ARG A 97 60.09 21.60 -20.21
CA ARG A 97 61.13 20.98 -21.02
C ARG A 97 62.19 21.98 -21.46
N ASN A 98 61.77 23.11 -21.98
CA ASN A 98 62.66 24.16 -22.43
C ASN A 98 61.94 25.51 -22.56
N VAL A 99 62.73 26.54 -22.60
CA VAL A 99 62.38 27.87 -23.06
C VAL A 99 63.21 28.21 -24.29
N LEU A 100 62.64 28.95 -25.23
CA LEU A 100 63.35 29.23 -26.48
C LEU A 100 63.08 30.66 -26.98
N PHE A 101 63.99 31.13 -27.78
CA PHE A 101 63.98 32.44 -28.47
C PHE A 101 64.09 32.20 -29.98
N ALA A 102 63.12 32.76 -30.71
CA ALA A 102 63.02 32.66 -32.18
C ALA A 102 62.96 34.02 -32.82
N PRO A 103 64.05 34.74 -32.96
CA PRO A 103 64.12 36.00 -33.71
C PRO A 103 63.62 35.82 -35.13
N GLY A 104 62.74 36.71 -35.63
CA GLY A 104 62.09 36.55 -36.93
C GLY A 104 61.27 35.30 -37.13
N GLY A 105 60.99 34.52 -36.04
CA GLY A 105 60.28 33.26 -36.10
C GLY A 105 61.12 32.02 -36.33
N VAL A 106 62.46 32.15 -36.34
CA VAL A 106 63.41 31.00 -36.44
C VAL A 106 64.08 30.79 -35.09
N VAL A 107 64.09 29.58 -34.56
CA VAL A 107 64.67 29.29 -33.25
C VAL A 107 66.20 29.40 -33.30
N GLU A 108 66.77 30.36 -32.54
CA GLU A 108 68.18 30.57 -32.42
C GLU A 108 68.78 30.10 -31.08
N ALA A 109 67.98 30.22 -30.02
CA ALA A 109 68.46 29.80 -28.69
C ALA A 109 67.42 28.97 -27.94
N VAL A 110 67.86 27.92 -27.25
CA VAL A 110 67.06 27.02 -26.45
C VAL A 110 67.75 26.73 -25.11
N TYR A 111 67.00 26.79 -24.01
CA TYR A 111 67.50 26.51 -22.66
C TYR A 111 66.61 25.45 -21.97
N PRO A 112 67.15 24.32 -21.40
CA PRO A 112 68.55 23.91 -21.61
C PRO A 112 68.81 23.49 -23.07
N LEU A 113 70.03 23.64 -23.55
CA LEU A 113 70.39 23.20 -24.87
C LEU A 113 70.47 21.64 -24.91
N ALA A 114 71.05 21.07 -23.84
CA ALA A 114 71.21 19.63 -23.73
C ALA A 114 69.86 18.88 -23.83
N GLY A 115 69.74 18.03 -24.86
CA GLY A 115 68.55 17.27 -25.19
C GLY A 115 67.51 18.07 -26.01
N ASN A 116 67.79 19.31 -26.36
CA ASN A 116 66.92 20.16 -27.17
C ASN A 116 67.64 20.73 -28.42
N GLU A 117 68.80 20.18 -28.78
CA GLU A 117 69.64 20.64 -29.88
C GLU A 117 68.88 20.70 -31.19
N ASN A 118 68.01 19.72 -31.45
CA ASN A 118 67.22 19.63 -32.70
C ASN A 118 66.14 20.72 -32.84
N ALA A 119 65.86 21.46 -31.78
CA ALA A 119 64.93 22.59 -31.88
C ALA A 119 65.59 23.88 -32.45
N VAL A 120 66.91 23.97 -32.38
CA VAL A 120 67.63 25.12 -33.01
C VAL A 120 67.51 25.03 -34.52
N GLY A 121 67.17 26.14 -35.16
CA GLY A 121 66.92 26.23 -36.60
C GLY A 121 65.48 25.92 -37.00
N LEU A 122 64.59 25.54 -36.08
CA LEU A 122 63.16 25.32 -36.38
C LEU A 122 62.57 26.67 -36.84
N ASN A 123 62.00 26.66 -38.07
CA ASN A 123 61.33 27.81 -38.62
C ASN A 123 59.82 27.76 -38.38
N MET A 124 59.31 28.58 -37.49
CA MET A 124 57.88 28.68 -37.11
C MET A 124 57.01 29.34 -38.20
N ASN A 125 57.61 29.95 -39.22
CA ASN A 125 56.87 30.52 -40.34
C ASN A 125 56.48 29.50 -41.40
N GLU A 126 57.10 28.30 -41.37
CA GLU A 126 56.84 27.23 -42.29
C GLU A 126 55.75 26.27 -41.78
N GLU A 127 55.30 25.35 -42.61
CA GLU A 127 54.39 24.30 -42.18
C GLU A 127 55.10 23.35 -41.24
N GLY A 128 54.43 22.92 -40.17
CA GLY A 128 54.98 22.05 -39.17
C GLY A 128 54.04 21.93 -37.95
N ALA A 129 54.28 20.92 -37.14
CA ALA A 129 53.48 20.67 -35.97
C ALA A 129 53.53 21.85 -34.98
N GLY A 130 52.35 22.41 -34.66
CA GLY A 130 52.18 23.57 -33.80
C GLY A 130 52.63 24.92 -34.43
N ASN A 131 52.98 24.97 -35.69
CA ASN A 131 53.38 26.19 -36.38
C ASN A 131 52.17 27.00 -36.87
N LEU A 132 50.99 26.38 -37.04
CA LEU A 132 49.76 27.08 -37.35
C LEU A 132 49.42 28.06 -36.22
N GLU A 133 49.51 27.60 -34.97
CA GLU A 133 49.28 28.42 -33.79
C GLU A 133 50.35 29.50 -33.59
N ALA A 134 51.62 29.19 -33.98
CA ALA A 134 52.66 30.21 -33.94
C ALA A 134 52.39 31.37 -34.92
N ARG A 135 51.98 31.06 -36.16
CA ARG A 135 51.60 32.08 -37.15
C ARG A 135 50.38 32.88 -36.69
N ALA A 136 49.37 32.20 -36.16
CA ALA A 136 48.20 32.87 -35.60
C ALA A 136 48.56 33.80 -34.42
N ALA A 137 49.51 33.40 -33.54
CA ALA A 137 50.02 34.20 -32.47
C ALA A 137 50.70 35.49 -33.03
N MET A 138 51.54 35.36 -34.08
CA MET A 138 52.17 36.50 -34.73
C MET A 138 51.16 37.50 -35.33
N GLU A 139 50.09 36.98 -35.97
CA GLU A 139 49.04 37.81 -36.58
C GLU A 139 48.20 38.55 -35.52
N LYS A 140 47.90 37.93 -34.39
CA LYS A 140 47.07 38.50 -33.32
C LYS A 140 47.85 39.33 -32.31
N GLY A 141 49.12 39.01 -32.15
CA GLY A 141 49.95 39.66 -31.12
C GLY A 141 49.69 39.16 -29.70
N GLU A 142 49.19 37.98 -29.56
CA GLU A 142 48.74 37.39 -28.29
C GLU A 142 49.45 36.05 -28.00
N LEU A 143 49.39 35.62 -26.72
CA LEU A 143 49.88 34.30 -26.32
C LEU A 143 48.94 33.20 -26.87
N TYR A 144 49.51 32.29 -27.64
CA TYR A 144 48.81 31.14 -28.17
C TYR A 144 49.38 29.84 -27.60
N MET A 145 48.51 28.88 -27.40
CA MET A 145 48.87 27.53 -27.01
C MET A 145 48.91 26.63 -28.26
N ALA A 146 50.06 26.03 -28.50
CA ALA A 146 50.25 25.03 -29.52
C ALA A 146 50.35 23.60 -28.91
N GLY A 147 49.69 22.63 -29.48
CA GLY A 147 49.80 21.24 -29.01
C GLY A 147 48.55 20.70 -28.29
N PRO A 148 48.62 19.50 -27.77
CA PRO A 148 49.83 18.65 -27.79
C PRO A 148 50.19 18.17 -29.21
N PHE A 149 51.50 18.17 -29.49
CA PHE A 149 52.06 17.73 -30.75
C PHE A 149 53.39 17.00 -30.54
N PRO A 150 53.83 16.13 -31.49
CA PRO A 150 55.14 15.48 -31.39
C PRO A 150 56.27 16.54 -31.47
N LEU A 151 57.18 16.48 -30.50
CA LEU A 151 58.35 17.35 -30.46
C LEU A 151 59.46 16.76 -31.33
N ILE A 152 60.24 17.62 -32.04
CA ILE A 152 61.39 17.20 -32.88
C ILE A 152 62.41 16.47 -32.06
N GLN A 153 62.61 16.83 -30.77
CA GLN A 153 63.50 16.19 -29.83
C GLN A 153 62.92 14.92 -29.20
N GLY A 154 61.78 14.49 -29.67
CA GLY A 154 61.06 13.31 -29.16
C GLY A 154 60.14 13.62 -28.01
N GLY A 155 59.10 12.72 -27.85
CA GLY A 155 58.01 12.94 -26.88
C GLY A 155 56.91 13.80 -27.46
N MET A 156 55.94 14.12 -26.59
CA MET A 156 54.84 15.03 -26.88
C MET A 156 54.99 16.26 -26.04
N GLY A 157 54.60 17.40 -26.60
CA GLY A 157 54.70 18.66 -25.84
C GLY A 157 53.54 19.62 -26.12
N ILE A 158 53.31 20.54 -25.23
CA ILE A 158 52.46 21.70 -25.36
C ILE A 158 53.35 22.92 -25.27
N ALA A 159 53.18 23.89 -26.16
CA ALA A 159 54.04 25.08 -26.17
C ALA A 159 53.19 26.36 -26.06
N GLY A 160 53.53 27.23 -25.13
CA GLY A 160 53.07 28.62 -25.11
C GLY A 160 53.92 29.46 -26.07
N ARG A 161 53.33 30.12 -27.03
CA ARG A 161 54.01 30.94 -28.05
C ARG A 161 53.55 32.38 -27.95
N LEU A 162 54.49 33.26 -27.59
CA LEU A 162 54.22 34.67 -27.43
C LEU A 162 55.06 35.50 -28.41
N PRO A 163 54.45 36.26 -29.33
CA PRO A 163 55.14 37.17 -30.21
C PRO A 163 55.61 38.41 -29.42
N VAL A 164 56.87 38.77 -29.64
CA VAL A 164 57.52 39.92 -28.99
C VAL A 164 57.72 41.03 -29.98
N TYR A 165 57.40 42.24 -29.55
CA TYR A 165 57.61 43.48 -30.31
C TYR A 165 58.47 44.38 -29.51
N LEU A 166 59.54 44.97 -30.20
CA LEU A 166 60.38 45.92 -29.58
C LEU A 166 60.03 47.36 -30.10
N THR A 167 60.19 48.29 -29.24
CA THR A 167 59.98 49.72 -29.58
C THR A 167 61.34 50.41 -29.68
N ASP A 168 61.64 51.03 -30.83
CA ASP A 168 62.87 51.74 -31.04
C ASP A 168 62.84 53.12 -30.31
N ALA A 169 64.01 53.84 -30.32
CA ALA A 169 64.13 55.13 -29.67
C ALA A 169 63.18 56.17 -30.24
N VAL A 170 62.61 55.95 -31.40
CA VAL A 170 61.68 56.89 -32.11
C VAL A 170 60.22 56.48 -31.85
N GLY A 171 60.00 55.46 -31.06
CA GLY A 171 58.64 54.97 -30.71
C GLY A 171 58.00 53.99 -31.73
N ARG A 172 58.74 53.51 -32.72
CA ARG A 172 58.22 52.54 -33.72
C ARG A 172 58.30 51.15 -33.16
N ARG A 173 57.19 50.47 -33.16
CA ARG A 173 57.03 49.05 -32.73
C ARG A 173 57.34 48.15 -33.92
N SER A 174 58.28 47.20 -33.76
CA SER A 174 58.64 46.24 -34.77
C SER A 174 58.59 44.84 -34.18
N PHE A 175 58.18 43.87 -35.02
CA PHE A 175 58.18 42.47 -34.61
C PHE A 175 59.65 42.01 -34.46
N TRP A 176 59.97 41.50 -33.26
CA TRP A 176 61.28 40.94 -32.98
C TRP A 176 61.33 39.46 -33.30
N GLY A 177 60.30 38.71 -32.92
CA GLY A 177 60.23 37.26 -33.04
C GLY A 177 59.27 36.65 -32.06
N ILE A 178 59.42 35.36 -31.76
CA ILE A 178 58.61 34.60 -30.85
C ILE A 178 59.49 34.13 -29.67
N VAL A 179 58.92 34.19 -28.43
CA VAL A 179 59.42 33.44 -27.29
C VAL A 179 58.46 32.30 -27.00
N SER A 180 58.99 31.15 -26.52
CA SER A 180 58.16 30.03 -26.25
C SER A 180 58.61 29.28 -24.98
N VAL A 181 57.65 28.75 -24.23
CA VAL A 181 57.84 27.79 -23.15
C VAL A 181 57.25 26.46 -23.58
N THR A 182 58.05 25.41 -23.61
CA THR A 182 57.61 24.07 -24.00
C THR A 182 57.47 23.21 -22.75
N LEU A 183 56.30 22.60 -22.61
CA LEU A 183 55.94 21.72 -21.50
C LEU A 183 55.89 20.27 -21.96
N ASP A 184 56.38 19.36 -21.18
CA ASP A 184 56.27 17.91 -21.44
C ASP A 184 54.83 17.46 -21.21
N PHE A 185 54.26 16.79 -22.20
CA PHE A 185 52.91 16.25 -22.16
C PHE A 185 52.95 14.71 -22.11
N PRO A 186 52.14 14.02 -21.30
CA PRO A 186 51.10 14.56 -20.38
C PRO A 186 51.65 15.02 -18.99
N ALA A 187 52.95 15.01 -18.75
CA ALA A 187 53.55 15.26 -17.44
C ALA A 187 53.09 16.55 -16.75
N VAL A 188 52.90 17.63 -17.51
CA VAL A 188 52.38 18.92 -17.00
C VAL A 188 50.97 18.80 -16.40
N LEU A 189 50.19 17.79 -16.80
CA LEU A 189 48.89 17.49 -16.30
C LEU A 189 48.83 16.23 -15.40
N SER A 190 50.02 15.76 -14.94
CA SER A 190 50.07 14.65 -13.99
C SER A 190 49.45 15.03 -12.66
N GLY A 191 48.73 14.07 -12.00
CA GLY A 191 47.91 14.38 -10.83
C GLY A 191 46.63 15.15 -11.21
N SER A 192 46.24 15.08 -12.46
CA SER A 192 45.20 15.87 -13.08
C SER A 192 43.82 15.66 -12.44
N PRO A 193 42.94 16.66 -12.59
CA PRO A 193 41.53 16.50 -12.22
C PRO A 193 40.84 15.35 -12.90
N VAL A 194 41.34 14.81 -14.05
CA VAL A 194 40.83 13.62 -14.74
C VAL A 194 40.99 12.37 -13.90
N GLU A 195 42.15 12.19 -13.25
CA GLU A 195 42.38 11.06 -12.33
C GLU A 195 41.48 11.15 -11.08
N ARG A 196 41.27 12.37 -10.58
CA ARG A 196 40.31 12.61 -9.49
C ARG A 196 38.88 12.31 -9.89
N ALA A 197 38.47 12.65 -11.10
CA ALA A 197 37.15 12.28 -11.61
C ALA A 197 36.97 10.76 -11.70
N ALA A 198 38.04 10.04 -12.14
CA ALA A 198 38.05 8.59 -12.20
C ALA A 198 37.93 7.95 -10.80
N SER A 199 38.65 8.48 -9.80
CA SER A 199 38.55 8.02 -8.41
C SER A 199 37.17 8.23 -7.78
N GLN A 200 36.37 9.16 -8.31
CA GLN A 200 35.00 9.44 -7.89
C GLN A 200 33.94 8.60 -8.62
N GLY A 201 34.35 7.67 -9.47
CA GLY A 201 33.45 6.74 -10.16
C GLY A 201 32.97 7.23 -11.53
N PHE A 202 33.67 8.20 -12.15
CA PHE A 202 33.34 8.72 -13.48
C PHE A 202 34.44 8.43 -14.49
N ALA A 203 34.02 8.05 -15.68
CA ALA A 203 34.91 8.06 -16.84
C ALA A 203 35.00 9.48 -17.38
N CYS A 204 36.21 9.94 -17.67
CA CYS A 204 36.49 11.31 -18.10
C CYS A 204 37.37 11.32 -19.33
N GLU A 205 37.07 12.17 -20.30
CA GLU A 205 37.90 12.45 -21.46
C GLU A 205 37.94 13.97 -21.69
N VAL A 206 39.16 14.49 -21.87
CA VAL A 206 39.40 15.85 -22.36
C VAL A 206 39.88 15.74 -23.80
N TRP A 207 39.20 16.41 -24.71
CA TRP A 207 39.51 16.37 -26.12
C TRP A 207 39.32 17.74 -26.80
N ARG A 208 39.94 17.93 -27.95
CA ARG A 208 39.77 19.12 -28.80
C ARG A 208 39.67 18.70 -30.28
N ILE A 209 39.34 19.67 -31.11
CA ILE A 209 39.58 19.54 -32.56
C ILE A 209 41.00 20.03 -32.82
N ASN A 210 41.82 19.14 -33.41
CA ASN A 210 43.18 19.46 -33.76
C ASN A 210 43.14 20.46 -34.96
N PRO A 211 43.76 21.63 -34.87
CA PRO A 211 43.68 22.66 -35.92
C PRO A 211 44.40 22.25 -37.21
N ASP A 212 45.44 21.42 -37.12
CA ASP A 212 46.20 20.99 -38.32
C ASP A 212 45.43 19.94 -39.13
N THR A 213 44.64 19.07 -38.46
CA THR A 213 43.99 17.91 -39.09
C THR A 213 42.47 18.05 -39.20
N GLY A 214 41.85 18.93 -38.48
CA GLY A 214 40.40 19.08 -38.33
C GLY A 214 39.72 17.88 -37.62
N ARG A 215 40.49 16.98 -37.00
CA ARG A 215 39.97 15.77 -36.36
C ARG A 215 39.97 15.89 -34.83
N ARG A 216 39.10 15.12 -34.21
CA ARG A 216 39.09 14.96 -32.76
C ARG A 216 40.43 14.40 -32.26
N GLN A 217 41.00 15.08 -31.29
CA GLN A 217 42.25 14.71 -30.61
C GLN A 217 41.98 14.59 -29.15
N THR A 218 42.14 13.39 -28.61
CA THR A 218 42.08 13.14 -27.17
C THR A 218 43.33 13.73 -26.51
N ILE A 219 43.13 14.56 -25.49
CA ILE A 219 44.19 15.21 -24.72
C ILE A 219 44.50 14.35 -23.50
N LEU A 220 43.50 14.09 -22.68
CA LEU A 220 43.57 13.23 -21.51
C LEU A 220 42.37 12.29 -21.47
N MET A 221 42.56 11.12 -20.93
CA MET A 221 41.47 10.16 -20.78
C MET A 221 41.73 9.31 -19.52
N SER A 222 40.68 9.06 -18.75
CA SER A 222 40.72 8.06 -17.70
C SER A 222 40.91 6.65 -18.27
N GLU A 223 41.22 5.66 -17.43
CA GLU A 223 41.40 4.26 -17.88
C GLU A 223 40.23 3.74 -18.70
N THR A 224 39.02 4.18 -18.34
CA THR A 224 37.78 3.85 -19.06
C THR A 224 37.32 5.08 -19.84
N ALA A 225 37.04 4.90 -21.14
CA ALA A 225 36.47 5.97 -21.95
C ALA A 225 35.01 6.27 -21.57
N PRO A 226 34.60 7.56 -21.58
CA PRO A 226 33.19 7.94 -21.37
C PRO A 226 32.29 7.25 -22.40
N ARG A 227 31.10 6.81 -21.95
CA ARG A 227 30.08 6.28 -22.81
C ARG A 227 29.38 7.39 -23.56
N SER A 228 28.91 7.11 -24.75
CA SER A 228 28.00 7.99 -25.46
C SER A 228 26.56 7.72 -25.01
N GLY A 229 25.80 8.74 -24.71
CA GLY A 229 24.40 8.61 -24.35
C GLY A 229 23.87 9.77 -23.54
N TRP A 230 22.62 9.67 -23.09
CA TRP A 230 21.94 10.71 -22.34
C TRP A 230 22.50 10.92 -20.90
N GLU A 231 23.25 9.94 -20.37
CA GLU A 231 23.93 10.00 -19.08
C GLU A 231 25.25 10.79 -19.15
N THR A 232 25.69 11.16 -20.35
CA THR A 232 26.95 11.84 -20.57
C THR A 232 26.78 13.36 -20.44
N VAL A 233 27.72 14.00 -19.81
CA VAL A 233 27.83 15.45 -19.71
C VAL A 233 29.06 15.91 -20.46
N SER A 234 28.94 16.97 -21.25
CA SER A 234 30.05 17.60 -21.91
C SER A 234 30.06 19.08 -21.54
N PHE A 235 31.25 19.57 -21.20
CA PHE A 235 31.51 20.97 -20.86
C PHE A 235 32.64 21.48 -21.77
N GLN A 236 32.47 22.66 -22.35
CA GLN A 236 33.50 23.34 -23.14
C GLN A 236 34.18 24.37 -22.29
N GLN A 237 35.52 24.33 -22.31
CA GLN A 237 36.39 25.30 -21.69
C GLN A 237 37.24 25.96 -22.77
N GLU A 238 37.17 27.27 -22.86
CA GLU A 238 38.07 28.05 -23.69
C GLU A 238 39.50 27.99 -23.12
N MET A 239 40.42 27.43 -23.89
CA MET A 239 41.84 27.28 -23.58
C MET A 239 42.67 28.17 -24.52
N PHE A 240 42.98 29.39 -24.12
CA PHE A 240 43.74 30.33 -24.95
C PHE A 240 43.09 30.60 -26.32
N ASN A 241 43.45 29.82 -27.30
CA ASN A 241 43.06 29.90 -28.72
C ASN A 241 42.26 28.71 -29.22
N ALA A 242 41.84 27.82 -28.34
CA ALA A 242 41.10 26.59 -28.72
C ALA A 242 40.11 26.19 -27.66
N ASP A 243 38.99 25.65 -28.07
CA ASP A 243 37.99 25.03 -27.15
C ASP A 243 38.34 23.59 -26.85
N TRP A 244 38.51 23.31 -25.58
CA TRP A 244 38.64 21.94 -25.10
C TRP A 244 37.32 21.46 -24.55
N THR A 245 36.94 20.24 -24.88
CA THR A 245 35.72 19.63 -24.39
C THR A 245 36.04 18.56 -23.38
N ILE A 246 35.46 18.72 -22.19
CA ILE A 246 35.53 17.75 -21.09
C ILE A 246 34.25 16.95 -21.14
N THR A 247 34.38 15.63 -21.28
CA THR A 247 33.26 14.69 -21.36
C THR A 247 33.33 13.72 -20.20
N LEU A 248 32.25 13.63 -19.42
CA LEU A 248 32.11 12.70 -18.31
C LEU A 248 30.92 11.78 -18.50
N SER A 249 31.06 10.53 -18.03
CA SER A 249 29.96 9.59 -17.87
C SER A 249 30.14 8.74 -16.64
N PRO A 250 29.06 8.19 -16.02
CA PRO A 250 29.17 7.23 -14.94
C PRO A 250 29.89 5.97 -15.43
N LEU A 251 30.68 5.32 -14.56
CA LEU A 251 31.30 4.04 -14.87
C LEU A 251 30.27 2.92 -15.07
N LEU A 252 29.18 2.93 -14.26
CA LEU A 252 28.08 1.98 -14.38
C LEU A 252 26.86 2.62 -15.06
N PRO A 253 26.28 1.98 -16.09
CA PRO A 253 25.04 2.47 -16.67
C PRO A 253 23.89 2.39 -15.66
N TRP A 254 22.87 3.24 -15.81
CA TRP A 254 21.73 3.33 -14.90
C TRP A 254 21.06 1.98 -14.61
N TYR A 255 20.94 1.10 -15.61
CA TYR A 255 20.31 -0.22 -15.46
C TYR A 255 21.19 -1.25 -14.74
N ALA A 256 22.49 -0.99 -14.58
CA ALA A 256 23.41 -1.86 -13.85
C ALA A 256 23.58 -1.40 -12.38
N ARG A 257 22.90 -0.36 -11.95
CA ARG A 257 22.99 0.13 -10.58
C ARG A 257 22.32 -0.84 -9.61
N PRO A 258 23.00 -1.26 -8.54
CA PRO A 258 22.42 -2.16 -7.54
C PRO A 258 21.15 -1.59 -6.89
N SER A 259 21.08 -0.27 -6.68
CA SER A 259 19.93 0.42 -6.09
C SER A 259 18.63 0.13 -6.83
N LEU A 260 18.64 0.20 -8.16
CA LEU A 260 17.48 -0.08 -9.00
C LEU A 260 16.91 -1.48 -8.72
N TRP A 261 17.77 -2.49 -8.71
CA TRP A 261 17.35 -3.88 -8.49
C TRP A 261 16.87 -4.13 -7.06
N ILE A 262 17.48 -3.46 -6.08
CA ILE A 262 17.03 -3.50 -4.68
C ILE A 262 15.62 -2.93 -4.56
N TYR A 263 15.35 -1.75 -5.13
CA TYR A 263 14.03 -1.12 -5.05
C TYR A 263 12.96 -1.93 -5.79
N LEU A 264 13.28 -2.47 -6.97
CA LEU A 264 12.37 -3.34 -7.71
C LEU A 264 12.03 -4.61 -6.92
N THR A 265 13.03 -5.22 -6.28
CA THR A 265 12.83 -6.43 -5.46
C THR A 265 11.98 -6.13 -4.23
N ILE A 266 12.25 -5.03 -3.52
CA ILE A 266 11.45 -4.60 -2.37
C ILE A 266 10.03 -4.31 -2.80
N GLY A 267 9.83 -3.60 -3.91
CA GLY A 267 8.52 -3.28 -4.46
C GLY A 267 7.70 -4.53 -4.79
N LEU A 268 8.32 -5.53 -5.41
CA LEU A 268 7.70 -6.82 -5.71
C LEU A 268 7.30 -7.58 -4.44
N LEU A 269 8.20 -7.65 -3.46
CA LEU A 269 7.92 -8.32 -2.17
C LEU A 269 6.78 -7.64 -1.40
N LEU A 270 6.77 -6.32 -1.32
CA LEU A 270 5.70 -5.55 -0.67
C LEU A 270 4.35 -5.77 -1.37
N SER A 271 4.35 -5.81 -2.71
CA SER A 271 3.14 -6.10 -3.49
C SER A 271 2.61 -7.49 -3.20
N GLY A 272 3.49 -8.50 -3.13
CA GLY A 272 3.14 -9.86 -2.76
C GLY A 272 2.57 -9.98 -1.34
N LEU A 273 3.20 -9.32 -0.36
CA LEU A 273 2.74 -9.29 1.03
C LEU A 273 1.38 -8.60 1.16
N ALA A 274 1.17 -7.47 0.48
CA ALA A 274 -0.11 -6.76 0.47
C ALA A 274 -1.24 -7.63 -0.12
N ALA A 275 -0.96 -8.30 -1.22
CA ALA A 275 -1.93 -9.21 -1.85
C ALA A 275 -2.25 -10.42 -0.96
N ALA A 276 -1.23 -11.05 -0.36
CA ALA A 276 -1.40 -12.18 0.56
C ALA A 276 -2.16 -11.75 1.82
N GLY A 277 -1.84 -10.59 2.37
CA GLY A 277 -2.53 -10.01 3.52
C GLY A 277 -4.02 -9.74 3.23
N THR A 278 -4.32 -9.14 2.08
CA THR A 278 -5.69 -8.86 1.63
C THR A 278 -6.47 -10.17 1.44
N TYR A 279 -5.87 -11.13 0.74
CA TYR A 279 -6.48 -12.44 0.54
C TYR A 279 -6.81 -13.13 1.87
N ASN A 280 -5.87 -13.17 2.81
CA ASN A 280 -6.07 -13.81 4.12
C ASN A 280 -7.12 -13.08 4.97
N LEU A 281 -7.10 -11.75 4.99
CA LEU A 281 -8.09 -10.95 5.73
C LEU A 281 -9.50 -11.19 5.21
N GLU A 282 -9.70 -11.15 3.90
CA GLU A 282 -11.01 -11.41 3.31
C GLU A 282 -11.46 -12.86 3.53
N ARG A 283 -10.56 -13.82 3.42
CA ARG A 283 -10.83 -15.23 3.71
C ARG A 283 -11.30 -15.43 5.14
N VAL A 284 -10.61 -14.83 6.12
CA VAL A 284 -11.00 -14.92 7.53
C VAL A 284 -12.35 -14.25 7.78
N ARG A 285 -12.62 -13.09 7.16
CA ARG A 285 -13.93 -12.43 7.25
C ARG A 285 -15.07 -13.32 6.74
N LEU A 286 -14.87 -13.98 5.60
CA LEU A 286 -15.85 -14.89 5.03
C LEU A 286 -16.10 -16.11 5.93
N MET A 287 -15.03 -16.73 6.45
CA MET A 287 -15.17 -17.86 7.38
C MET A 287 -15.93 -17.48 8.65
N ARG A 288 -15.67 -16.29 9.21
CA ARG A 288 -16.41 -15.79 10.39
C ARG A 288 -17.88 -15.54 10.07
N ALA A 289 -18.18 -14.96 8.90
CA ALA A 289 -19.56 -14.73 8.48
C ALA A 289 -20.34 -16.04 8.26
N GLU A 290 -19.71 -17.05 7.68
CA GLU A 290 -20.31 -18.38 7.53
C GLU A 290 -20.53 -19.08 8.89
N GLY A 291 -19.55 -18.97 9.80
CA GLY A 291 -19.69 -19.49 11.16
C GLY A 291 -20.85 -18.84 11.91
N ALA A 292 -20.98 -17.52 11.82
CA ALA A 292 -22.09 -16.78 12.43
C ALA A 292 -23.46 -17.18 11.84
N ARG A 293 -23.55 -17.34 10.51
CA ARG A 293 -24.78 -17.82 9.86
C ARG A 293 -25.19 -19.23 10.33
N ARG A 294 -24.24 -20.16 10.44
CA ARG A 294 -24.51 -21.52 10.94
C ARG A 294 -24.98 -21.49 12.40
N ALA A 295 -24.35 -20.68 13.25
CA ALA A 295 -24.76 -20.51 14.64
C ALA A 295 -26.20 -19.96 14.76
N ILE A 296 -26.57 -18.97 13.96
CA ILE A 296 -27.92 -18.41 13.92
C ILE A 296 -28.94 -19.48 13.48
N GLN A 297 -28.65 -20.27 12.44
CA GLN A 297 -29.52 -21.35 12.00
C GLN A 297 -29.73 -22.43 13.07
N GLN A 298 -28.66 -22.80 13.76
CA GLN A 298 -28.75 -23.75 14.87
C GLN A 298 -29.64 -23.24 16.00
N LEU A 299 -29.48 -21.99 16.40
CA LEU A 299 -30.33 -21.36 17.42
C LEU A 299 -31.80 -21.28 16.99
N GLN A 300 -32.07 -20.96 15.73
CA GLN A 300 -33.45 -20.99 15.20
C GLN A 300 -34.10 -22.37 15.30
N THR A 301 -33.36 -23.39 14.86
CA THR A 301 -33.87 -24.79 14.94
C THR A 301 -34.11 -25.24 16.39
N GLN A 302 -33.25 -24.84 17.32
CA GLN A 302 -33.45 -25.12 18.75
C GLN A 302 -34.68 -24.43 19.30
N LEU A 303 -34.89 -23.16 18.96
CA LEU A 303 -36.08 -22.40 19.37
C LEU A 303 -37.37 -23.03 18.84
N GLU A 304 -37.38 -23.50 17.61
CA GLU A 304 -38.54 -24.20 17.03
C GLU A 304 -38.84 -25.51 17.76
N HIS A 305 -37.83 -26.25 18.14
CA HIS A 305 -38.01 -27.48 18.96
C HIS A 305 -38.54 -27.18 20.35
N GLU A 306 -37.94 -26.23 21.07
CA GLU A 306 -38.42 -25.83 22.41
C GLU A 306 -39.86 -25.31 22.39
N GLN A 307 -40.24 -24.54 21.35
CA GLN A 307 -41.63 -24.08 21.19
C GLN A 307 -42.60 -25.29 20.96
N THR A 308 -42.21 -26.27 20.15
CA THR A 308 -43.00 -27.45 19.89
C THR A 308 -43.16 -28.30 21.14
N ASP A 309 -42.10 -28.51 21.89
CA ASP A 309 -42.14 -29.26 23.16
C ASP A 309 -43.00 -28.56 24.20
N MET A 310 -42.94 -27.22 24.26
CA MET A 310 -43.76 -26.42 25.15
C MET A 310 -45.26 -26.56 24.82
N LEU A 311 -45.61 -26.56 23.52
CA LEU A 311 -47.00 -26.77 23.06
C LEU A 311 -47.53 -28.15 23.42
N LEU A 312 -46.74 -29.20 23.23
CA LEU A 312 -47.12 -30.55 23.54
C LEU A 312 -47.25 -30.83 25.07
N SER A 313 -46.47 -30.15 25.89
CA SER A 313 -46.52 -30.26 27.34
C SER A 313 -47.78 -29.65 27.99
N GLN A 314 -48.50 -28.76 27.30
CA GLN A 314 -49.73 -28.12 27.79
C GLN A 314 -50.94 -29.02 27.70
N ILE A 315 -50.91 -30.15 26.91
CA ILE A 315 -51.96 -31.13 26.83
C ILE A 315 -51.78 -32.15 27.97
N ARG A 316 -52.70 -32.19 28.92
CA ARG A 316 -52.65 -33.21 30.01
C ARG A 316 -52.75 -34.60 29.43
N SER A 317 -51.62 -35.25 29.26
CA SER A 317 -51.49 -36.60 28.64
C SER A 317 -52.44 -37.62 29.27
N HIS A 318 -52.65 -37.54 30.57
CA HIS A 318 -53.53 -38.45 31.33
C HIS A 318 -55.03 -38.33 30.92
N PHE A 319 -55.54 -37.11 30.74
CA PHE A 319 -56.90 -36.89 30.25
C PHE A 319 -57.08 -37.45 28.85
N PHE A 320 -56.10 -37.31 28.00
CA PHE A 320 -56.09 -37.80 26.64
C PHE A 320 -56.26 -39.36 26.62
N TYR A 321 -55.40 -40.05 27.36
CA TYR A 321 -55.44 -41.54 27.45
C TYR A 321 -56.74 -42.05 28.04
N HIS A 322 -57.24 -41.40 29.12
CA HIS A 322 -58.49 -41.80 29.71
C HIS A 322 -59.71 -41.63 28.81
N THR A 323 -59.77 -40.49 28.06
CA THR A 323 -60.85 -40.25 27.13
C THR A 323 -60.84 -41.26 25.97
N LEU A 324 -59.64 -41.56 25.41
CA LEU A 324 -59.53 -42.60 24.37
C LEU A 324 -59.90 -43.98 24.87
N ASN A 325 -59.50 -44.37 26.07
CA ASN A 325 -59.90 -45.65 26.65
C ASN A 325 -61.39 -45.69 26.89
N SER A 326 -62.04 -44.64 27.36
CA SER A 326 -63.48 -44.52 27.54
C SER A 326 -64.20 -44.60 26.18
N LEU A 327 -63.70 -43.96 25.18
CA LEU A 327 -64.20 -44.06 23.81
C LEU A 327 -64.14 -45.46 23.27
N GLN A 328 -63.02 -46.18 23.45
CA GLN A 328 -62.91 -47.59 23.02
C GLN A 328 -63.95 -48.52 23.70
N ALA A 329 -64.18 -48.30 24.99
CA ALA A 329 -65.17 -49.04 25.72
C ALA A 329 -66.61 -48.75 25.24
N LEU A 330 -66.92 -47.45 25.01
CA LEU A 330 -68.22 -47.00 24.55
C LEU A 330 -68.54 -47.46 23.11
N ILE A 331 -67.56 -47.52 22.21
CA ILE A 331 -67.74 -48.02 20.85
C ILE A 331 -68.44 -49.36 20.80
N VAL A 332 -68.11 -50.27 21.75
CA VAL A 332 -68.65 -51.62 21.82
C VAL A 332 -69.99 -51.67 22.56
N LEU A 333 -70.11 -50.86 23.62
CA LEU A 333 -71.25 -50.94 24.55
C LEU A 333 -72.41 -49.97 24.18
N ARG A 334 -72.09 -48.77 23.71
CA ARG A 334 -72.99 -47.66 23.43
C ARG A 334 -72.48 -46.80 22.27
N PRO A 335 -72.62 -47.21 21.01
CA PRO A 335 -72.01 -46.57 19.88
C PRO A 335 -72.40 -45.09 19.70
N GLU A 336 -73.65 -44.74 19.99
CA GLU A 336 -74.17 -43.39 19.86
C GLU A 336 -73.50 -42.42 20.89
N GLU A 337 -73.32 -42.91 22.14
CA GLU A 337 -72.61 -42.10 23.14
C GLU A 337 -71.12 -42.00 22.82
N ALA A 338 -70.51 -43.01 22.21
CA ALA A 338 -69.12 -42.92 21.71
C ALA A 338 -68.98 -41.87 20.64
N TYR A 339 -69.94 -41.83 19.70
CA TYR A 339 -69.90 -40.81 18.63
C TYR A 339 -70.02 -39.38 19.18
N LYS A 340 -70.94 -39.18 20.15
CA LYS A 340 -71.08 -37.88 20.84
C LYS A 340 -69.77 -37.50 21.56
N MET A 341 -69.21 -38.44 22.35
CA MET A 341 -67.97 -38.24 23.10
C MET A 341 -66.79 -37.93 22.17
N ALA A 342 -66.68 -38.56 20.99
CA ALA A 342 -65.66 -38.29 20.01
C ALA A 342 -65.79 -36.87 19.47
N GLY A 343 -67.01 -36.39 19.21
CA GLY A 343 -67.30 -35.01 18.79
C GLY A 343 -66.91 -33.98 19.86
N ASP A 344 -67.24 -34.28 21.12
CA ASP A 344 -66.91 -33.39 22.24
C ASP A 344 -65.39 -33.36 22.46
N PHE A 345 -64.72 -34.51 22.37
CA PHE A 345 -63.28 -34.59 22.47
C PHE A 345 -62.57 -33.81 21.35
N SER A 346 -63.07 -33.94 20.15
CA SER A 346 -62.55 -33.16 19.01
C SER A 346 -62.72 -31.65 19.25
N ARG A 347 -63.86 -31.17 19.77
CA ARG A 347 -64.10 -29.76 20.09
C ARG A 347 -63.17 -29.24 21.19
N TYR A 348 -63.01 -29.98 22.25
CA TYR A 348 -62.14 -29.68 23.37
C TYR A 348 -60.68 -29.55 22.88
N LEU A 349 -60.19 -30.53 22.10
CA LEU A 349 -58.85 -30.53 21.57
C LEU A 349 -58.58 -29.33 20.63
N ARG A 350 -59.49 -29.09 19.70
CA ARG A 350 -59.35 -27.97 18.77
C ARG A 350 -59.23 -26.65 19.52
N PHE A 351 -60.16 -26.39 20.46
CA PHE A 351 -60.09 -25.20 21.27
C PHE A 351 -58.80 -25.08 22.08
N SER A 352 -58.33 -26.15 22.68
CA SER A 352 -57.10 -26.18 23.48
C SER A 352 -55.83 -25.93 22.64
N LEU A 353 -55.81 -26.37 21.36
CA LEU A 353 -54.72 -26.14 20.42
C LEU A 353 -54.79 -24.71 19.86
N ASP A 354 -55.96 -24.26 19.46
CA ASP A 354 -56.19 -22.92 18.88
C ASP A 354 -55.93 -21.84 19.95
N ALA A 355 -56.30 -22.05 21.21
CA ALA A 355 -56.01 -21.18 22.33
C ALA A 355 -54.51 -20.94 22.56
N SER A 356 -53.66 -21.94 22.22
CA SER A 356 -52.21 -21.82 22.34
C SER A 356 -51.59 -20.96 21.26
N THR A 357 -52.28 -20.78 20.12
CA THR A 357 -51.79 -20.04 18.94
C THR A 357 -52.53 -18.70 18.73
N ALA A 358 -53.54 -18.42 19.57
CA ALA A 358 -54.38 -17.22 19.46
C ALA A 358 -53.54 -15.95 19.51
N ALA A 359 -53.50 -15.18 18.42
CA ALA A 359 -52.82 -13.88 18.32
C ALA A 359 -53.43 -12.89 19.33
N GLY A 360 -52.58 -12.42 20.28
CA GLY A 360 -53.01 -11.50 21.34
C GLY A 360 -53.63 -12.14 22.55
N GLY A 361 -53.82 -13.50 22.61
CA GLY A 361 -54.27 -14.22 23.80
C GLY A 361 -55.74 -13.99 24.21
N MET A 362 -56.54 -13.35 23.36
CA MET A 362 -58.00 -13.11 23.57
C MET A 362 -58.86 -14.07 22.73
N GLY A 363 -59.97 -14.51 23.27
CA GLY A 363 -60.97 -15.37 22.59
C GLY A 363 -62.38 -14.96 22.90
N SER A 364 -63.37 -15.73 22.41
CA SER A 364 -64.82 -15.53 22.64
C SER A 364 -65.26 -16.36 23.83
N PHE A 365 -66.08 -15.77 24.74
CA PHE A 365 -66.70 -16.48 25.84
C PHE A 365 -67.54 -17.67 25.33
N LYS A 366 -68.30 -17.49 24.24
CA LYS A 366 -69.08 -18.59 23.66
C LYS A 366 -68.22 -19.74 23.17
N GLU A 367 -67.04 -19.47 22.63
CA GLU A 367 -66.10 -20.53 22.20
C GLU A 367 -65.52 -21.30 23.41
N GLU A 368 -65.10 -20.57 24.44
CA GLU A 368 -64.58 -21.19 25.63
C GLU A 368 -65.67 -21.97 26.39
N LEU A 369 -66.87 -21.43 26.46
CA LEU A 369 -68.05 -22.12 27.06
C LEU A 369 -68.36 -23.42 26.28
N ARG A 370 -68.26 -23.43 24.95
CA ARG A 370 -68.39 -24.66 24.14
C ARG A 370 -67.36 -25.73 24.47
N ALA A 371 -66.12 -25.32 24.69
CA ALA A 371 -65.03 -26.22 25.10
C ALA A 371 -65.24 -26.73 26.52
N VAL A 372 -65.68 -25.86 27.47
CA VAL A 372 -66.07 -26.25 28.81
C VAL A 372 -67.20 -27.26 28.85
N ARG A 373 -68.26 -27.06 28.06
CA ARG A 373 -69.36 -28.01 27.90
C ARG A 373 -68.86 -29.35 27.36
N ALA A 374 -68.06 -29.32 26.30
CA ALA A 374 -67.47 -30.56 25.74
C ALA A 374 -66.64 -31.30 26.76
N TYR A 375 -65.80 -30.62 27.55
CA TYR A 375 -65.02 -31.22 28.64
C TYR A 375 -65.93 -31.82 29.72
N ALA A 376 -66.95 -31.11 30.13
CA ALA A 376 -67.94 -31.57 31.11
C ALA A 376 -68.71 -32.80 30.62
N ASP A 377 -69.22 -32.79 29.37
CA ASP A 377 -69.95 -33.91 28.77
C ASP A 377 -69.08 -35.19 28.70
N ILE A 378 -67.78 -35.05 28.37
CA ILE A 378 -66.83 -36.17 28.39
C ILE A 378 -66.68 -36.76 29.79
N ASN A 379 -66.52 -35.89 30.83
CA ASN A 379 -66.39 -36.35 32.19
C ASN A 379 -67.69 -36.90 32.77
N GLN A 380 -68.84 -36.35 32.36
CA GLN A 380 -70.12 -36.86 32.74
C GLN A 380 -70.40 -38.29 32.16
N ALA A 381 -69.99 -38.50 30.90
CA ALA A 381 -70.03 -39.81 30.30
C ALA A 381 -69.16 -40.86 31.02
N GLN A 382 -68.01 -40.39 31.61
CA GLN A 382 -67.13 -41.28 32.41
C GLN A 382 -67.57 -41.48 33.83
N LEU A 383 -68.18 -40.46 34.46
CA LEU A 383 -68.58 -40.55 35.91
C LEU A 383 -70.02 -40.91 36.12
N GLY A 384 -70.85 -40.87 35.04
CA GLY A 384 -72.27 -41.20 35.13
C GLY A 384 -73.04 -40.24 36.07
N ASP A 385 -73.94 -40.73 36.84
CA ASP A 385 -74.77 -39.96 37.78
C ASP A 385 -73.91 -39.23 38.88
N ARG A 386 -72.61 -39.50 38.96
CA ARG A 386 -71.74 -38.90 39.94
C ARG A 386 -71.32 -37.42 39.56
N LEU A 387 -71.59 -36.95 38.36
CA LEU A 387 -71.32 -35.58 37.95
C LEU A 387 -72.62 -35.01 37.42
N THR A 388 -73.08 -33.91 38.05
CA THR A 388 -74.17 -33.11 37.53
C THR A 388 -73.62 -31.76 37.18
N MET A 389 -73.89 -31.32 35.92
CA MET A 389 -73.51 -29.98 35.48
C MET A 389 -74.76 -29.11 35.35
N VAL A 390 -74.70 -27.93 35.99
CA VAL A 390 -75.77 -26.90 35.96
C VAL A 390 -75.26 -25.65 35.32
N TYR A 391 -75.98 -25.11 34.37
CA TYR A 391 -75.54 -23.88 33.65
C TYR A 391 -76.64 -22.80 33.79
N HIS A 392 -76.26 -21.71 34.43
CA HIS A 392 -77.08 -20.47 34.53
C HIS A 392 -76.38 -19.41 33.72
N VAL A 393 -76.37 -19.55 32.38
CA VAL A 393 -75.63 -18.73 31.46
C VAL A 393 -76.55 -18.18 30.37
N PRO A 394 -76.77 -16.90 30.33
CA PRO A 394 -77.56 -16.26 29.27
C PRO A 394 -76.83 -16.35 27.90
N ASP A 395 -77.57 -16.18 26.79
CA ASP A 395 -76.99 -16.24 25.46
C ASP A 395 -76.31 -14.91 25.09
N VAL A 396 -75.12 -14.71 25.64
CA VAL A 396 -74.25 -13.54 25.43
C VAL A 396 -72.88 -13.96 24.97
N ASP A 397 -72.18 -13.05 24.31
CA ASP A 397 -70.77 -13.24 23.93
C ASP A 397 -69.97 -12.00 24.23
N PHE A 398 -68.77 -12.16 24.70
CA PHE A 398 -67.79 -11.08 24.97
C PHE A 398 -66.39 -11.62 24.86
N PRO A 399 -65.41 -10.74 24.62
CA PRO A 399 -64.00 -11.14 24.56
C PRO A 399 -63.45 -11.41 25.99
N LEU A 400 -62.72 -12.52 26.12
CA LEU A 400 -61.99 -12.83 27.34
C LEU A 400 -60.64 -13.47 27.03
N PRO A 401 -59.64 -13.40 27.96
CA PRO A 401 -58.40 -14.14 27.75
C PRO A 401 -58.67 -15.62 27.61
N VAL A 402 -58.13 -16.28 26.57
CA VAL A 402 -58.36 -17.73 26.32
C VAL A 402 -57.90 -18.57 27.49
N LEU A 403 -58.54 -19.71 27.73
CA LEU A 403 -58.29 -20.65 28.83
C LEU A 403 -58.44 -19.95 30.22
N THR A 404 -59.45 -19.14 30.40
CA THR A 404 -59.81 -18.49 31.68
C THR A 404 -60.79 -19.32 32.46
N ILE A 405 -61.88 -19.79 31.84
CA ILE A 405 -62.95 -20.55 32.49
C ILE A 405 -62.64 -22.05 32.50
N GLN A 406 -62.15 -22.59 31.40
CA GLN A 406 -61.84 -24.00 31.24
C GLN A 406 -61.02 -24.60 32.40
N PRO A 407 -59.84 -24.00 32.82
CA PRO A 407 -59.03 -24.55 33.88
C PRO A 407 -59.74 -24.51 35.23
N VAL A 408 -60.67 -23.58 35.47
CA VAL A 408 -61.45 -23.51 36.69
C VAL A 408 -62.45 -24.64 36.78
N VAL A 409 -63.22 -24.91 35.70
CA VAL A 409 -64.14 -26.03 35.59
C VAL A 409 -63.40 -27.38 35.61
N GLU A 410 -62.24 -27.48 34.93
CA GLU A 410 -61.41 -28.64 35.02
C GLU A 410 -61.00 -28.97 36.49
N ASN A 411 -60.62 -27.95 37.24
CA ASN A 411 -60.24 -28.14 38.64
C ASN A 411 -61.44 -28.52 39.50
N ALA A 412 -62.64 -27.94 39.32
CA ALA A 412 -63.86 -28.29 39.97
C ALA A 412 -64.21 -29.77 39.76
N ILE A 413 -64.17 -30.25 38.53
CA ILE A 413 -64.49 -31.66 38.21
C ILE A 413 -63.38 -32.57 38.71
N LEU A 414 -62.13 -32.31 38.40
CA LEU A 414 -60.99 -33.19 38.68
C LEU A 414 -60.63 -33.31 40.17
N HIS A 415 -60.67 -32.18 40.87
CA HIS A 415 -60.24 -32.08 42.26
C HIS A 415 -61.39 -31.93 43.24
N GLY A 416 -62.55 -31.40 42.80
CA GLY A 416 -63.76 -31.31 43.61
C GLY A 416 -64.57 -32.55 43.56
N ILE A 417 -65.11 -32.91 42.36
CA ILE A 417 -66.12 -33.96 42.25
C ILE A 417 -65.52 -35.35 42.17
N LYS A 418 -64.52 -35.61 41.36
CA LYS A 418 -63.92 -36.91 41.08
C LYS A 418 -63.48 -37.71 42.36
N PRO A 419 -62.88 -37.05 43.38
CA PRO A 419 -62.48 -37.70 44.63
C PRO A 419 -63.64 -37.98 45.55
N LYS A 420 -64.79 -37.28 45.45
CA LYS A 420 -65.97 -37.44 46.32
C LYS A 420 -66.76 -38.68 45.92
N VAL A 421 -66.84 -39.65 46.80
CA VAL A 421 -67.48 -41.00 46.56
C VAL A 421 -68.92 -40.83 46.11
N GLY A 422 -69.68 -39.91 46.66
CA GLY A 422 -71.11 -39.66 46.33
C GLY A 422 -71.33 -38.80 45.09
N GLY A 423 -70.23 -38.36 44.42
CA GLY A 423 -70.36 -37.43 43.33
C GLY A 423 -70.77 -36.04 43.82
N GLY A 424 -71.13 -35.11 42.86
CA GLY A 424 -71.56 -33.76 43.18
C GLY A 424 -71.99 -32.99 41.95
N THR A 425 -72.28 -31.74 42.21
CA THR A 425 -72.75 -30.75 41.23
C THR A 425 -71.72 -29.65 40.99
N VAL A 426 -71.45 -29.34 39.73
CA VAL A 426 -70.69 -28.14 39.37
C VAL A 426 -71.65 -27.18 38.70
N THR A 427 -71.79 -25.99 39.23
CA THR A 427 -72.64 -24.94 38.70
C THR A 427 -71.77 -23.85 38.07
N LEU A 428 -72.01 -23.54 36.79
CA LEU A 428 -71.41 -22.41 36.10
C LEU A 428 -72.50 -21.35 35.90
N SER A 429 -72.34 -20.18 36.51
CA SER A 429 -73.24 -19.05 36.38
C SER A 429 -72.54 -17.82 35.78
N LEU A 430 -73.26 -17.06 34.98
CA LEU A 430 -72.85 -15.77 34.44
C LEU A 430 -73.88 -14.73 34.79
N GLU A 431 -73.40 -13.67 35.45
CA GLU A 431 -74.24 -12.52 35.86
C GLU A 431 -73.62 -11.26 35.29
N GLU A 432 -74.49 -10.35 34.80
CA GLU A 432 -74.09 -9.03 34.38
C GLU A 432 -74.19 -8.12 35.61
N THR A 433 -73.07 -7.45 35.88
CA THR A 433 -73.00 -6.38 36.91
C THR A 433 -72.89 -5.01 36.22
N ASP A 434 -73.05 -3.93 36.97
CA ASP A 434 -73.00 -2.58 36.40
C ASP A 434 -71.69 -2.24 35.66
N THR A 435 -70.63 -3.00 35.88
CA THR A 435 -69.31 -2.69 35.37
C THR A 435 -68.60 -3.83 34.67
N HIS A 436 -69.06 -5.09 34.86
CA HIS A 436 -68.35 -6.26 34.32
C HIS A 436 -69.21 -7.52 34.29
N TRP A 437 -68.77 -8.50 33.56
CA TRP A 437 -69.33 -9.88 33.56
C TRP A 437 -68.69 -10.65 34.69
N GLN A 438 -69.50 -11.25 35.57
CA GLN A 438 -69.08 -12.12 36.66
C GLN A 438 -69.36 -13.59 36.30
N VAL A 439 -68.27 -14.35 36.04
CA VAL A 439 -68.34 -15.80 35.83
C VAL A 439 -68.08 -16.48 37.16
N THR A 440 -69.01 -17.27 37.63
CA THR A 440 -68.86 -18.06 38.92
C THR A 440 -68.91 -19.54 38.57
N VAL A 441 -67.90 -20.26 39.05
CA VAL A 441 -67.85 -21.72 39.04
C VAL A 441 -67.93 -22.21 40.50
N GLN A 442 -68.97 -22.93 40.83
CA GLN A 442 -69.19 -23.45 42.19
C GLN A 442 -69.33 -24.96 42.13
N ASP A 443 -68.63 -25.66 42.97
CA ASP A 443 -68.75 -27.09 43.17
C ASP A 443 -69.10 -27.43 44.62
N ASP A 444 -69.80 -28.52 44.82
CA ASP A 444 -70.12 -29.09 46.13
C ASP A 444 -69.18 -30.30 46.43
N GLY A 445 -68.04 -30.30 45.86
CA GLY A 445 -67.02 -31.38 45.89
C GLY A 445 -66.36 -31.61 47.27
N ALA A 446 -65.19 -32.24 47.22
CA ALA A 446 -64.43 -32.56 48.45
C ALA A 446 -63.80 -31.35 49.12
N GLY A 447 -63.78 -30.16 48.43
CA GLY A 447 -63.11 -28.95 48.91
C GLY A 447 -61.58 -29.09 48.92
N PHE A 448 -60.92 -27.99 49.20
CA PHE A 448 -59.46 -27.96 49.37
C PHE A 448 -59.07 -26.90 50.41
N ASP A 449 -57.94 -27.09 51.05
CA ASP A 449 -57.35 -26.09 51.93
C ASP A 449 -56.62 -25.04 51.10
N PRO A 450 -57.07 -23.77 51.09
CA PRO A 450 -56.40 -22.72 50.30
C PRO A 450 -54.95 -22.46 50.66
N ALA A 451 -54.56 -22.69 51.92
CA ALA A 451 -53.18 -22.47 52.37
C ALA A 451 -52.27 -23.62 51.88
N ALA A 452 -52.76 -24.86 51.93
CA ALA A 452 -52.06 -26.03 51.38
C ALA A 452 -51.94 -25.97 49.86
N ALA A 453 -52.99 -25.54 49.15
CA ALA A 453 -52.98 -25.34 47.71
C ALA A 453 -51.99 -24.26 47.23
N ALA A 454 -51.88 -23.18 47.96
CA ALA A 454 -50.90 -22.11 47.68
C ALA A 454 -49.48 -22.60 47.90
N ALA A 455 -49.21 -23.39 48.95
CA ALA A 455 -47.90 -23.98 49.25
C ALA A 455 -47.48 -25.05 48.21
N ALA A 456 -48.45 -25.84 47.69
CA ALA A 456 -48.22 -26.86 46.66
C ALA A 456 -48.03 -26.31 45.21
N GLY A 457 -48.03 -24.98 45.05
CA GLY A 457 -47.86 -24.35 43.75
C GLY A 457 -48.96 -24.71 42.73
N ALA A 458 -50.25 -24.56 43.14
CA ALA A 458 -51.40 -24.82 42.32
C ALA A 458 -51.31 -24.03 40.96
N ILE A 459 -50.74 -24.66 39.96
CA ILE A 459 -50.34 -24.05 38.66
C ILE A 459 -51.59 -23.56 37.90
N GLY A 460 -52.72 -24.23 38.01
CA GLY A 460 -53.93 -23.91 37.23
C GLY A 460 -54.53 -22.55 37.56
N LEU A 461 -54.94 -22.31 38.81
CA LEU A 461 -55.55 -21.06 39.25
C LEU A 461 -54.57 -19.89 39.24
N GLY A 462 -53.30 -20.16 39.55
CA GLY A 462 -52.24 -19.18 39.46
C GLY A 462 -52.03 -18.63 38.03
N ASN A 463 -52.16 -19.50 37.03
CA ASN A 463 -52.06 -19.12 35.63
C ASN A 463 -53.27 -18.30 35.17
N VAL A 464 -54.49 -18.65 35.58
CA VAL A 464 -55.71 -17.88 35.28
C VAL A 464 -55.57 -16.46 35.89
N ARG A 465 -55.17 -16.34 37.17
CA ARG A 465 -54.97 -15.07 37.86
C ARG A 465 -53.91 -14.21 37.16
N ARG A 466 -52.84 -14.83 36.65
CA ARG A 466 -51.77 -14.11 35.94
C ARG A 466 -52.22 -13.61 34.57
N ARG A 467 -53.08 -14.40 33.86
CA ARG A 467 -53.67 -14.02 32.59
C ARG A 467 -54.67 -12.84 32.76
N LEU A 468 -55.56 -12.90 33.69
CA LEU A 468 -56.52 -11.84 33.99
C LEU A 468 -55.85 -10.47 34.37
N ARG A 469 -54.69 -10.57 35.05
CA ARG A 469 -53.88 -9.35 35.36
C ARG A 469 -53.21 -8.76 34.13
N ARG A 470 -53.02 -9.53 33.09
CA ARG A 470 -52.34 -9.07 31.87
C ARG A 470 -53.28 -8.38 30.89
N PHE A 471 -54.56 -8.60 31.06
CA PHE A 471 -55.65 -8.05 30.26
C PHE A 471 -56.71 -7.46 31.23
N PRO A 472 -56.46 -6.24 31.71
CA PRO A 472 -57.42 -5.57 32.65
C PRO A 472 -58.73 -5.20 32.02
#